data_5769c51fec6ce112899e6be751c7d220
#
_entry.id   5769c51fec6ce112899e6be751c7d220
#
_cell.length_a   1.000
_cell.length_b   1.000
_cell.length_c   1.000
_cell.angle_alpha   90.00
_cell.angle_beta   90.00
_cell.angle_gamma   90.00
#
_symmetry.space_group_name_H-M   'P 1'
#
loop_
_entity.id
_entity.type
_entity.pdbx_description
1 polymer ?
#
loop_
_entity_poly.entity_id
_entity_poly.type
_entity_poly.pdbx_seq_one_letter_code
_entity_poly.pdbx_strand_id
1 'polypeptide(L)'
;MITLALIGGFLLLLVIGVPVAISLAGSSLIYVMLEGVQPHLVVLHRMIGGIDSFPLLAIPFFIMAGSLMNSCGITNRIYDFALALVGWLKGGLGHVNVVGSVIFAGMSGTAVADAGGLGNIEIKAMRDHGYSVDFAVGVTGASSTVGPIIPPSLPFVIYGVMANASIGKLFAAGVIPGLVMALTMMIMVTYYAHTRGWHRDAKFSIVALWQTFKRAFLPLLTPIILVGGMTTGIFTPTEAAIAATAYAILLGMAIYRTLSFKNLIKVSMETAETTALILLIVAGASIFGYLITLTKVTDNVSALVLSITTTPWMILLLVNIFLLIVGCFMHTIAAITILVPVLLPLMDKIHVDPVHFGLIMVLNLMIGLLTPPVGMVLYILARVSGISFERTTKACLPFLIPLLVSLALVTYWPAMVMFLPNLFYK
;
A
#
# COMPACT_ATOMS: atom_id res chain seq x y z
N MET A 1 -4.29 7.89 35.04
CA MET A 1 -2.86 8.28 34.98
C MET A 1 -2.00 7.22 34.30
N ILE A 2 -2.11 5.94 34.63
CA ILE A 2 -1.24 4.88 34.09
C ILE A 2 -1.46 4.66 32.57
N THR A 3 -2.71 4.76 32.08
CA THR A 3 -3.03 4.68 30.63
C THR A 3 -2.35 5.80 29.81
N LEU A 4 -2.21 6.99 30.41
CA LEU A 4 -1.46 8.09 29.81
C LEU A 4 0.04 7.76 29.68
N ALA A 5 0.59 6.91 30.57
CA ALA A 5 1.97 6.47 30.48
C ALA A 5 2.21 5.54 29.26
N LEU A 6 1.24 4.70 28.88
CA LEU A 6 1.34 3.83 27.70
C LEU A 6 1.41 4.67 26.40
N ILE A 7 0.39 5.50 26.17
CA ILE A 7 0.29 6.33 24.95
C ILE A 7 1.33 7.45 24.97
N GLY A 8 1.48 8.14 26.10
CA GLY A 8 2.44 9.23 26.27
C GLY A 8 3.88 8.72 26.18
N GLY A 9 4.18 7.56 26.75
CA GLY A 9 5.49 6.90 26.62
C GLY A 9 5.81 6.52 25.19
N PHE A 10 4.83 5.98 24.47
CA PHE A 10 4.97 5.67 23.05
C PHE A 10 5.26 6.92 22.22
N LEU A 11 4.45 7.97 22.39
CA LEU A 11 4.62 9.24 21.65
C LEU A 11 5.95 9.92 22.00
N LEU A 12 6.35 9.91 23.28
CA LEU A 12 7.62 10.44 23.74
C LEU A 12 8.80 9.74 23.05
N LEU A 13 8.80 8.42 23.04
CA LEU A 13 9.85 7.63 22.38
C LEU A 13 9.93 7.91 20.89
N LEU A 14 8.78 8.07 20.21
CA LEU A 14 8.75 8.45 18.80
C LEU A 14 9.34 9.84 18.55
N VAL A 15 8.98 10.83 19.38
CA VAL A 15 9.49 12.23 19.23
C VAL A 15 11.00 12.28 19.45
N ILE A 16 11.54 11.47 20.34
CA ILE A 16 13.01 11.36 20.58
C ILE A 16 13.72 10.64 19.41
N GLY A 17 12.96 10.04 18.46
CA GLY A 17 13.52 9.36 17.29
C GLY A 17 13.76 7.85 17.47
N VAL A 18 13.22 7.23 18.51
CA VAL A 18 13.30 5.78 18.70
C VAL A 18 12.47 5.07 17.62
N PRO A 19 12.98 3.99 16.99
CA PRO A 19 12.23 3.23 15.99
C PRO A 19 10.87 2.76 16.52
N VAL A 20 9.83 2.83 15.66
CA VAL A 20 8.44 2.53 16.03
C VAL A 20 8.27 1.20 16.75
N ALA A 21 8.91 0.14 16.25
CA ALA A 21 8.83 -1.20 16.86
C ALA A 21 9.33 -1.20 18.31
N ILE A 22 10.45 -0.53 18.56
CA ILE A 22 11.06 -0.42 19.90
C ILE A 22 10.20 0.49 20.79
N SER A 23 9.64 1.56 20.22
CA SER A 23 8.75 2.47 20.95
C SER A 23 7.47 1.76 21.43
N LEU A 24 6.88 0.90 20.60
CA LEU A 24 5.72 0.08 20.94
C LEU A 24 6.03 -0.94 22.06
N ALA A 25 7.09 -1.71 21.88
CA ALA A 25 7.51 -2.71 22.86
C ALA A 25 8.00 -2.06 24.16
N GLY A 26 8.80 -1.00 24.06
CA GLY A 26 9.37 -0.27 25.20
C GLY A 26 8.33 0.42 26.06
N SER A 27 7.39 1.16 25.46
CA SER A 27 6.29 1.79 26.18
C SER A 27 5.38 0.75 26.85
N SER A 28 5.16 -0.39 26.17
CA SER A 28 4.40 -1.52 26.74
C SER A 28 5.11 -2.13 27.94
N LEU A 29 6.43 -2.33 27.87
CA LEU A 29 7.22 -2.85 28.98
C LEU A 29 7.21 -1.88 30.16
N ILE A 30 7.44 -0.59 29.91
CA ILE A 30 7.39 0.46 30.96
C ILE A 30 6.00 0.46 31.63
N TYR A 31 4.93 0.39 30.84
CA TYR A 31 3.57 0.31 31.38
C TYR A 31 3.38 -0.88 32.28
N VAL A 32 3.75 -2.11 31.84
CA VAL A 32 3.62 -3.34 32.62
C VAL A 32 4.44 -3.28 33.92
N MET A 33 5.63 -2.66 33.87
CA MET A 33 6.47 -2.46 35.06
C MET A 33 5.86 -1.48 36.06
N LEU A 34 5.22 -0.41 35.58
CA LEU A 34 4.59 0.59 36.45
C LEU A 34 3.26 0.12 37.04
N GLU A 35 2.50 -0.68 36.30
CA GLU A 35 1.23 -1.23 36.77
C GLU A 35 1.42 -2.33 37.83
N GLY A 36 2.46 -3.16 37.68
CA GLY A 36 2.83 -4.22 38.62
C GLY A 36 1.82 -5.38 38.74
N VAL A 37 0.76 -5.40 37.90
CA VAL A 37 -0.29 -6.42 37.91
C VAL A 37 0.06 -7.60 37.01
N GLN A 38 0.62 -7.30 35.82
CA GLN A 38 0.97 -8.30 34.82
C GLN A 38 2.43 -8.76 34.97
N PRO A 39 2.72 -10.07 34.79
CA PRO A 39 4.10 -10.54 34.74
C PRO A 39 4.86 -9.88 33.58
N HIS A 40 6.11 -9.49 33.77
CA HIS A 40 6.93 -8.87 32.72
C HIS A 40 7.08 -9.76 31.47
N LEU A 41 7.04 -11.08 31.65
CA LEU A 41 7.07 -12.06 30.55
C LEU A 41 5.88 -11.96 29.60
N VAL A 42 4.77 -11.32 30.00
CA VAL A 42 3.61 -11.12 29.11
C VAL A 42 4.00 -10.31 27.87
N VAL A 43 4.94 -9.37 28.00
CA VAL A 43 5.42 -8.54 26.90
C VAL A 43 6.04 -9.44 25.83
N LEU A 44 7.00 -10.28 26.21
CA LEU A 44 7.68 -11.19 25.28
C LEU A 44 6.71 -12.23 24.70
N HIS A 45 5.86 -12.81 25.53
CA HIS A 45 4.87 -13.81 25.10
C HIS A 45 3.89 -13.25 24.05
N ARG A 46 3.39 -12.04 24.26
CA ARG A 46 2.50 -11.38 23.30
C ARG A 46 3.21 -10.96 22.02
N MET A 47 4.47 -10.52 22.10
CA MET A 47 5.28 -10.21 20.93
C MET A 47 5.50 -11.44 20.07
N ILE A 48 5.88 -12.57 20.65
CA ILE A 48 6.09 -13.84 19.94
C ILE A 48 4.76 -14.32 19.34
N GLY A 49 3.69 -14.40 20.16
CA GLY A 49 2.37 -14.83 19.67
C GLY A 49 1.79 -13.94 18.56
N GLY A 50 2.14 -12.65 18.55
CA GLY A 50 1.69 -11.73 17.51
C GLY A 50 2.30 -11.98 16.13
N ILE A 51 3.48 -12.59 16.05
CA ILE A 51 4.13 -12.96 14.79
C ILE A 51 3.97 -14.43 14.43
N ASP A 52 3.50 -15.25 15.36
CA ASP A 52 3.21 -16.67 15.13
C ASP A 52 1.86 -16.84 14.42
N SER A 53 1.82 -16.43 13.17
CA SER A 53 0.62 -16.46 12.33
C SER A 53 0.96 -16.89 10.91
N PHE A 54 0.29 -17.95 10.43
CA PHE A 54 0.52 -18.49 9.09
C PHE A 54 0.35 -17.46 7.95
N PRO A 55 -0.66 -16.56 7.97
CA PRO A 55 -0.79 -15.53 6.95
C PRO A 55 0.39 -14.54 6.90
N LEU A 56 1.12 -14.31 7.99
CA LEU A 56 2.29 -13.42 7.99
C LEU A 56 3.46 -13.99 7.19
N LEU A 57 3.51 -15.31 6.96
CA LEU A 57 4.48 -15.94 6.07
C LEU A 57 4.32 -15.49 4.61
N ALA A 58 3.17 -14.94 4.22
CA ALA A 58 2.99 -14.34 2.90
C ALA A 58 3.89 -13.09 2.68
N ILE A 59 4.23 -12.36 3.75
CA ILE A 59 5.00 -11.10 3.69
C ILE A 59 6.34 -11.27 2.97
N PRO A 60 7.27 -12.16 3.42
CA PRO A 60 8.56 -12.33 2.75
C PRO A 60 8.41 -12.74 1.29
N PHE A 61 7.45 -13.60 0.97
CA PHE A 61 7.26 -14.05 -0.40
C PHE A 61 6.69 -12.95 -1.30
N PHE A 62 5.75 -12.12 -0.85
CA PHE A 62 5.29 -10.98 -1.65
C PHE A 62 6.40 -9.93 -1.87
N ILE A 63 7.20 -9.62 -0.83
CA ILE A 63 8.34 -8.72 -0.97
C ILE A 63 9.35 -9.29 -1.98
N MET A 64 9.67 -10.58 -1.85
CA MET A 64 10.61 -11.26 -2.74
C MET A 64 10.11 -11.31 -4.18
N ALA A 65 8.84 -11.67 -4.40
CA ALA A 65 8.23 -11.70 -5.73
C ALA A 65 8.32 -10.32 -6.40
N GLY A 66 7.93 -9.24 -5.71
CA GLY A 66 8.00 -7.87 -6.21
C GLY A 66 9.43 -7.43 -6.55
N SER A 67 10.40 -7.71 -5.67
CA SER A 67 11.80 -7.38 -5.87
C SER A 67 12.43 -8.16 -7.02
N LEU A 68 12.11 -9.45 -7.16
CA LEU A 68 12.56 -10.28 -8.28
C LEU A 68 11.98 -9.80 -9.61
N MET A 69 10.67 -9.50 -9.65
CA MET A 69 10.02 -8.99 -10.86
C MET A 69 10.66 -7.68 -11.33
N ASN A 70 10.98 -6.79 -10.40
CA ASN A 70 11.68 -5.54 -10.73
C ASN A 70 13.12 -5.81 -11.26
N SER A 71 13.85 -6.74 -10.66
CA SER A 71 15.23 -7.09 -11.06
C SER A 71 15.32 -7.81 -12.40
N CYS A 72 14.24 -8.47 -12.85
CA CYS A 72 14.22 -9.27 -14.09
C CYS A 72 13.94 -8.47 -15.36
N GLY A 73 13.92 -7.12 -15.31
CA GLY A 73 13.66 -6.25 -16.46
C GLY A 73 12.20 -6.33 -16.97
N ILE A 74 11.31 -6.78 -16.11
CA ILE A 74 9.87 -6.88 -16.39
C ILE A 74 9.26 -5.49 -16.48
N THR A 75 9.76 -4.55 -15.71
CA THR A 75 9.31 -3.14 -15.65
C THR A 75 9.31 -2.49 -17.03
N ASN A 76 10.39 -2.66 -17.82
CA ASN A 76 10.45 -2.15 -19.18
C ASN A 76 9.39 -2.76 -20.10
N ARG A 77 9.12 -4.05 -19.96
CA ARG A 77 8.12 -4.76 -20.78
C ARG A 77 6.70 -4.28 -20.49
N ILE A 78 6.42 -3.97 -19.22
CA ILE A 78 5.16 -3.37 -18.78
C ILE A 78 5.02 -1.97 -19.34
N TYR A 79 6.08 -1.15 -19.22
CA TYR A 79 6.09 0.19 -19.77
C TYR A 79 5.84 0.21 -21.28
N ASP A 80 6.52 -0.65 -22.05
CA ASP A 80 6.33 -0.78 -23.50
C ASP A 80 4.88 -1.18 -23.84
N PHE A 81 4.30 -2.10 -23.07
CA PHE A 81 2.91 -2.52 -23.27
C PHE A 81 1.92 -1.40 -22.93
N ALA A 82 2.11 -0.70 -21.80
CA ALA A 82 1.30 0.46 -21.43
C ALA A 82 1.40 1.58 -22.47
N LEU A 83 2.60 1.83 -23.02
CA LEU A 83 2.82 2.80 -24.09
C LEU A 83 2.04 2.44 -25.36
N ALA A 84 2.07 1.17 -25.77
CA ALA A 84 1.29 0.72 -26.93
C ALA A 84 -0.22 0.77 -26.68
N LEU A 85 -0.67 0.58 -25.43
CA LEU A 85 -2.08 0.55 -25.06
C LEU A 85 -2.72 1.94 -24.99
N VAL A 86 -2.06 2.92 -24.35
CA VAL A 86 -2.64 4.24 -24.06
C VAL A 86 -1.79 5.44 -24.54
N GLY A 87 -0.57 5.25 -25.03
CA GLY A 87 0.32 6.33 -25.44
C GLY A 87 -0.19 7.17 -26.62
N TRP A 88 -1.19 6.70 -27.34
CA TRP A 88 -1.86 7.42 -28.44
C TRP A 88 -2.88 8.46 -27.95
N LEU A 89 -3.21 8.49 -26.66
CA LEU A 89 -4.04 9.52 -26.08
C LEU A 89 -3.28 10.85 -26.00
N LYS A 90 -4.00 11.99 -25.90
CA LYS A 90 -3.35 13.28 -25.62
C LYS A 90 -2.77 13.26 -24.20
N GLY A 91 -1.49 13.66 -24.07
CA GLY A 91 -0.76 13.50 -22.81
C GLY A 91 -0.42 12.02 -22.53
N GLY A 92 -0.13 11.27 -23.60
CA GLY A 92 0.02 9.82 -23.62
C GLY A 92 0.90 9.26 -22.51
N LEU A 93 2.08 9.85 -22.27
CA LEU A 93 3.00 9.38 -21.23
C LEU A 93 2.44 9.54 -19.80
N GLY A 94 1.58 10.53 -19.55
CA GLY A 94 0.86 10.61 -18.28
C GLY A 94 -0.14 9.46 -18.10
N HIS A 95 -0.86 9.07 -19.16
CA HIS A 95 -1.73 7.89 -19.14
C HIS A 95 -0.95 6.58 -19.02
N VAL A 96 0.20 6.49 -19.70
CA VAL A 96 1.13 5.36 -19.61
C VAL A 96 1.59 5.16 -18.17
N ASN A 97 1.92 6.24 -17.48
CA ASN A 97 2.31 6.21 -16.08
C ASN A 97 1.20 5.59 -15.20
N VAL A 98 -0.04 6.05 -15.32
CA VAL A 98 -1.15 5.53 -14.53
C VAL A 98 -1.44 4.05 -14.86
N VAL A 99 -1.49 3.69 -16.14
CA VAL A 99 -1.75 2.31 -16.57
C VAL A 99 -0.57 1.39 -16.24
N GLY A 100 0.66 1.89 -16.37
CA GLY A 100 1.88 1.21 -15.95
C GLY A 100 1.83 0.83 -14.47
N SER A 101 1.47 1.80 -13.61
CA SER A 101 1.31 1.56 -12.16
C SER A 101 0.19 0.55 -11.84
N VAL A 102 -0.95 0.59 -12.55
CA VAL A 102 -2.02 -0.42 -12.39
C VAL A 102 -1.52 -1.83 -12.70
N ILE A 103 -0.79 -1.99 -13.79
CA ILE A 103 -0.24 -3.30 -14.18
C ILE A 103 0.87 -3.74 -13.22
N PHE A 104 1.76 -2.81 -12.85
CA PHE A 104 2.88 -3.08 -11.96
C PHE A 104 2.42 -3.37 -10.52
N ALA A 105 1.31 -2.78 -10.09
CA ALA A 105 0.65 -3.06 -8.81
C ALA A 105 0.40 -4.56 -8.61
N GLY A 106 -0.06 -5.25 -9.66
CA GLY A 106 -0.28 -6.71 -9.64
C GLY A 106 0.98 -7.56 -9.35
N MET A 107 2.13 -6.92 -9.15
CA MET A 107 3.41 -7.61 -8.91
C MET A 107 4.20 -7.04 -7.72
N SER A 108 4.12 -5.72 -7.46
CA SER A 108 4.98 -5.05 -6.47
C SER A 108 4.33 -4.90 -5.09
N GLY A 109 3.03 -4.65 -5.03
CA GLY A 109 2.26 -4.51 -3.80
C GLY A 109 2.67 -3.35 -2.87
N THR A 110 3.59 -2.46 -3.29
CA THR A 110 4.07 -1.32 -2.48
C THR A 110 4.26 -0.05 -3.30
N ALA A 111 3.85 1.11 -2.75
CA ALA A 111 4.04 2.42 -3.39
C ALA A 111 5.52 2.79 -3.56
N VAL A 112 6.36 2.36 -2.63
CA VAL A 112 7.82 2.61 -2.66
C VAL A 112 8.48 1.92 -3.84
N ALA A 113 8.11 0.65 -4.11
CA ALA A 113 8.67 -0.10 -5.24
C ALA A 113 8.19 0.45 -6.58
N ASP A 114 6.95 0.94 -6.66
CA ASP A 114 6.42 1.59 -7.86
C ASP A 114 7.13 2.92 -8.12
N ALA A 115 7.13 3.85 -7.18
CA ALA A 115 7.77 5.17 -7.32
C ALA A 115 9.27 5.07 -7.60
N GLY A 116 9.99 4.13 -6.96
CA GLY A 116 11.44 3.95 -7.11
C GLY A 116 11.84 3.11 -8.33
N GLY A 117 11.04 2.13 -8.71
CA GLY A 117 11.28 1.22 -9.83
C GLY A 117 10.73 1.76 -11.16
N LEU A 118 9.44 1.59 -11.37
CA LEU A 118 8.75 2.03 -12.59
C LEU A 118 8.82 3.55 -12.75
N GLY A 119 8.61 4.30 -11.66
CA GLY A 119 8.61 5.76 -11.66
C GLY A 119 9.92 6.39 -12.16
N ASN A 120 11.07 5.74 -11.93
CA ASN A 120 12.34 6.22 -12.49
C ASN A 120 12.35 6.20 -14.03
N ILE A 121 11.81 5.15 -14.64
CA ILE A 121 11.69 5.02 -16.11
C ILE A 121 10.72 6.05 -16.65
N GLU A 122 9.57 6.20 -16.01
CA GLU A 122 8.46 7.04 -16.42
C GLU A 122 8.79 8.54 -16.31
N ILE A 123 9.39 8.97 -15.20
CA ILE A 123 9.82 10.36 -15.02
C ILE A 123 10.87 10.72 -16.07
N LYS A 124 11.83 9.82 -16.33
CA LYS A 124 12.85 10.02 -17.36
C LYS A 124 12.20 10.13 -18.74
N ALA A 125 11.34 9.19 -19.11
CA ALA A 125 10.66 9.19 -20.41
C ALA A 125 9.82 10.46 -20.63
N MET A 126 9.06 10.91 -19.63
CA MET A 126 8.30 12.15 -19.71
C MET A 126 9.19 13.38 -19.89
N ARG A 127 10.31 13.44 -19.15
CA ARG A 127 11.29 14.55 -19.31
C ARG A 127 11.88 14.58 -20.71
N ASP A 128 12.28 13.43 -21.23
CA ASP A 128 12.89 13.31 -22.57
C ASP A 128 11.89 13.71 -23.69
N HIS A 129 10.57 13.60 -23.44
CA HIS A 129 9.50 14.04 -24.35
C HIS A 129 8.97 15.46 -24.04
N GLY A 130 9.66 16.24 -23.20
CA GLY A 130 9.35 17.66 -22.99
C GLY A 130 8.22 17.93 -21.97
N TYR A 131 7.80 16.94 -21.20
CA TYR A 131 6.88 17.18 -20.07
C TYR A 131 7.60 17.90 -18.94
N SER A 132 6.86 18.76 -18.21
CA SER A 132 7.43 19.39 -17.03
C SER A 132 7.75 18.36 -15.96
N VAL A 133 8.90 18.55 -15.28
CA VAL A 133 9.33 17.65 -14.19
C VAL A 133 8.26 17.59 -13.08
N ASP A 134 7.61 18.70 -12.78
CA ASP A 134 6.58 18.80 -11.74
C ASP A 134 5.36 17.92 -12.09
N PHE A 135 4.93 17.90 -13.37
CA PHE A 135 3.86 17.01 -13.78
C PHE A 135 4.29 15.53 -13.70
N ALA A 136 5.49 15.22 -14.24
CA ALA A 136 6.00 13.85 -14.22
C ALA A 136 6.10 13.30 -12.78
N VAL A 137 6.62 14.10 -11.87
CA VAL A 137 6.75 13.73 -10.44
C VAL A 137 5.36 13.60 -9.78
N GLY A 138 4.45 14.55 -10.04
CA GLY A 138 3.13 14.55 -9.44
C GLY A 138 2.28 13.34 -9.85
N VAL A 139 2.24 13.03 -11.17
CA VAL A 139 1.48 11.87 -11.65
C VAL A 139 2.10 10.56 -11.17
N THR A 140 3.43 10.42 -11.19
CA THR A 140 4.13 9.22 -10.70
C THR A 140 3.91 9.01 -9.20
N GLY A 141 3.92 10.10 -8.42
CA GLY A 141 3.62 10.00 -6.99
C GLY A 141 2.20 9.49 -6.73
N ALA A 142 1.22 10.07 -7.40
CA ALA A 142 -0.16 9.66 -7.23
C ALA A 142 -0.41 8.22 -7.73
N SER A 143 0.09 7.86 -8.91
CA SER A 143 -0.10 6.53 -9.49
C SER A 143 0.55 5.43 -8.65
N SER A 144 1.69 5.71 -8.02
CA SER A 144 2.36 4.73 -7.15
C SER A 144 1.50 4.30 -5.95
N THR A 145 0.54 5.13 -5.52
CA THR A 145 -0.39 4.77 -4.43
C THR A 145 -1.41 3.71 -4.84
N VAL A 146 -1.58 3.44 -6.13
CA VAL A 146 -2.43 2.34 -6.64
C VAL A 146 -1.83 0.98 -6.29
N GLY A 147 -0.48 0.90 -6.23
CA GLY A 147 0.24 -0.34 -5.98
C GLY A 147 -0.24 -1.12 -4.76
N PRO A 148 -0.35 -0.50 -3.59
CA PRO A 148 -0.84 -1.15 -2.37
C PRO A 148 -2.36 -1.40 -2.33
N ILE A 149 -3.13 -0.91 -3.30
CA ILE A 149 -4.59 -1.09 -3.35
C ILE A 149 -4.96 -2.24 -4.28
N ILE A 150 -4.32 -2.35 -5.44
CA ILE A 150 -4.52 -3.49 -6.34
C ILE A 150 -3.69 -4.68 -5.83
N PRO A 151 -4.28 -5.90 -5.74
CA PRO A 151 -3.56 -7.06 -5.24
C PRO A 151 -2.40 -7.50 -6.16
N PRO A 152 -1.32 -8.05 -5.58
CA PRO A 152 -1.10 -8.31 -4.16
C PRO A 152 -0.77 -7.03 -3.38
N SER A 153 -1.23 -6.94 -2.14
CA SER A 153 -1.04 -5.77 -1.29
C SER A 153 -0.49 -6.17 0.08
N LEU A 154 0.71 -5.71 0.40
CA LEU A 154 1.33 -5.95 1.70
C LEU A 154 0.54 -5.29 2.86
N PRO A 155 0.05 -4.04 2.74
CA PRO A 155 -0.83 -3.45 3.74
C PRO A 155 -2.10 -4.26 4.02
N PHE A 156 -2.72 -4.85 3.01
CA PHE A 156 -3.92 -5.67 3.21
C PHE A 156 -3.62 -7.00 3.92
N VAL A 157 -2.44 -7.59 3.71
CA VAL A 157 -2.03 -8.78 4.47
C VAL A 157 -1.93 -8.44 5.96
N ILE A 158 -1.26 -7.35 6.28
CA ILE A 158 -1.07 -6.91 7.68
C ILE A 158 -2.41 -6.51 8.30
N TYR A 159 -3.21 -5.73 7.58
CA TYR A 159 -4.56 -5.37 8.05
C TYR A 159 -5.42 -6.61 8.29
N GLY A 160 -5.43 -7.55 7.35
CA GLY A 160 -6.21 -8.80 7.47
C GLY A 160 -5.86 -9.61 8.71
N VAL A 161 -4.56 -9.71 9.03
CA VAL A 161 -4.11 -10.39 10.26
C VAL A 161 -4.52 -9.61 11.51
N MET A 162 -4.31 -8.29 11.52
CA MET A 162 -4.64 -7.45 12.69
C MET A 162 -6.14 -7.33 12.94
N ALA A 163 -6.96 -7.29 11.89
CA ALA A 163 -8.42 -7.18 11.95
C ALA A 163 -9.13 -8.54 11.99
N ASN A 164 -8.38 -9.65 11.91
CA ASN A 164 -8.93 -11.00 11.71
C ASN A 164 -9.91 -11.06 10.53
N ALA A 165 -9.57 -10.33 9.44
CA ALA A 165 -10.36 -10.25 8.22
C ALA A 165 -9.75 -11.11 7.11
N SER A 166 -10.58 -11.63 6.20
CA SER A 166 -10.12 -12.46 5.08
C SER A 166 -9.24 -11.64 4.12
N ILE A 167 -7.97 -12.03 3.99
CA ILE A 167 -7.02 -11.42 3.06
C ILE A 167 -7.49 -11.57 1.61
N GLY A 168 -8.08 -12.72 1.26
CA GLY A 168 -8.65 -12.93 -0.06
C GLY A 168 -9.80 -11.97 -0.37
N LYS A 169 -10.71 -11.72 0.60
CA LYS A 169 -11.76 -10.69 0.46
C LYS A 169 -11.18 -9.29 0.31
N LEU A 170 -10.15 -8.94 1.09
CA LEU A 170 -9.45 -7.65 0.98
C LEU A 170 -8.81 -7.46 -0.40
N PHE A 171 -8.19 -8.49 -0.94
CA PHE A 171 -7.60 -8.47 -2.28
C PHE A 171 -8.67 -8.28 -3.35
N ALA A 172 -9.76 -9.03 -3.29
CA ALA A 172 -10.89 -8.86 -4.21
C ALA A 172 -11.49 -7.45 -4.10
N ALA A 173 -11.64 -6.93 -2.87
CA ALA A 173 -12.15 -5.59 -2.60
C ALA A 173 -11.28 -4.47 -3.18
N GLY A 174 -9.95 -4.67 -3.28
CA GLY A 174 -9.01 -3.66 -3.77
C GLY A 174 -9.05 -3.42 -5.28
N VAL A 175 -9.54 -4.38 -6.08
CA VAL A 175 -9.50 -4.31 -7.55
C VAL A 175 -10.31 -3.13 -8.08
N ILE A 176 -11.59 -3.02 -7.74
CA ILE A 176 -12.47 -1.94 -8.24
C ILE A 176 -12.00 -0.57 -7.74
N PRO A 177 -11.73 -0.35 -6.44
CA PRO A 177 -11.15 0.90 -5.95
C PRO A 177 -9.85 1.30 -6.65
N GLY A 178 -8.93 0.36 -6.88
CA GLY A 178 -7.70 0.64 -7.62
C GLY A 178 -7.94 1.11 -9.06
N LEU A 179 -8.91 0.51 -9.76
CA LEU A 179 -9.33 0.96 -11.10
C LEU A 179 -10.02 2.32 -11.06
N VAL A 180 -10.81 2.62 -10.03
CA VAL A 180 -11.42 3.95 -9.82
C VAL A 180 -10.34 5.00 -9.59
N MET A 181 -9.32 4.70 -8.77
CA MET A 181 -8.16 5.59 -8.59
C MET A 181 -7.45 5.87 -9.92
N ALA A 182 -7.19 4.83 -10.71
CA ALA A 182 -6.59 4.99 -12.03
C ALA A 182 -7.45 5.87 -12.95
N LEU A 183 -8.77 5.64 -12.97
CA LEU A 183 -9.69 6.41 -13.80
C LEU A 183 -9.70 7.89 -13.40
N THR A 184 -9.82 8.21 -12.12
CA THR A 184 -9.81 9.60 -11.64
C THR A 184 -8.49 10.31 -11.94
N MET A 185 -7.35 9.61 -11.85
CA MET A 185 -6.05 10.13 -12.25
C MET A 185 -5.94 10.33 -13.77
N MET A 186 -6.46 9.39 -14.59
CA MET A 186 -6.49 9.54 -16.05
C MET A 186 -7.35 10.74 -16.49
N ILE A 187 -8.45 11.04 -15.79
CA ILE A 187 -9.24 12.25 -15.99
C ILE A 187 -8.40 13.49 -15.71
N MET A 188 -7.63 13.49 -14.62
CA MET A 188 -6.73 14.61 -14.28
C MET A 188 -5.61 14.79 -15.33
N VAL A 189 -5.01 13.70 -15.79
CA VAL A 189 -4.02 13.72 -16.90
C VAL A 189 -4.64 14.32 -18.18
N THR A 190 -5.87 13.90 -18.52
CA THR A 190 -6.60 14.43 -19.68
C THR A 190 -6.83 15.94 -19.55
N TYR A 191 -7.23 16.40 -18.34
CA TYR A 191 -7.39 17.83 -18.05
C TYR A 191 -6.07 18.61 -18.29
N TYR A 192 -4.93 18.12 -17.77
CA TYR A 192 -3.62 18.74 -18.01
C TYR A 192 -3.24 18.71 -19.49
N ALA A 193 -3.50 17.62 -20.19
CA ALA A 193 -3.19 17.49 -21.61
C ALA A 193 -3.93 18.53 -22.48
N HIS A 194 -5.19 18.82 -22.13
CA HIS A 194 -5.97 19.83 -22.84
C HIS A 194 -5.53 21.27 -22.48
N THR A 195 -5.32 21.56 -21.20
CA THR A 195 -4.95 22.91 -20.74
C THR A 195 -3.53 23.32 -21.17
N ARG A 196 -2.61 22.35 -21.29
CA ARG A 196 -1.22 22.60 -21.68
C ARG A 196 -0.95 22.35 -23.17
N GLY A 197 -1.95 21.93 -23.94
CA GLY A 197 -1.84 21.69 -25.38
C GLY A 197 -0.92 20.53 -25.76
N TRP A 198 -0.81 19.50 -24.89
CA TRP A 198 0.06 18.36 -25.18
C TRP A 198 -0.44 17.52 -26.34
N HIS A 199 0.52 16.98 -27.09
CA HIS A 199 0.26 16.12 -28.23
C HIS A 199 0.17 14.64 -27.82
N ARG A 200 0.02 13.78 -28.81
CA ARG A 200 0.06 12.32 -28.66
C ARG A 200 1.51 11.86 -28.72
N ASP A 201 1.93 11.02 -27.77
CA ASP A 201 3.31 10.53 -27.69
C ASP A 201 3.56 9.31 -28.57
N ALA A 202 2.50 8.59 -28.96
CA ALA A 202 2.57 7.45 -29.86
C ALA A 202 1.40 7.43 -30.85
N LYS A 203 1.54 6.66 -31.95
CA LYS A 203 0.43 6.33 -32.83
C LYS A 203 -0.15 4.98 -32.43
N PHE A 204 -1.49 4.87 -32.44
CA PHE A 204 -2.12 3.59 -32.20
C PHE A 204 -1.75 2.59 -33.31
N SER A 205 -1.24 1.42 -32.90
CA SER A 205 -0.90 0.33 -33.81
C SER A 205 -1.25 -1.00 -33.15
N ILE A 206 -2.20 -1.72 -33.74
CA ILE A 206 -2.60 -3.05 -33.26
C ILE A 206 -1.46 -4.06 -33.32
N VAL A 207 -0.54 -3.89 -34.30
CA VAL A 207 0.63 -4.75 -34.45
C VAL A 207 1.61 -4.51 -33.29
N ALA A 208 1.89 -3.24 -32.95
CA ALA A 208 2.73 -2.88 -31.82
C ALA A 208 2.11 -3.36 -30.50
N LEU A 209 0.80 -3.17 -30.33
CA LEU A 209 0.06 -3.64 -29.14
C LEU A 209 0.18 -5.16 -28.98
N TRP A 210 0.00 -5.92 -30.07
CA TRP A 210 0.11 -7.39 -30.03
C TRP A 210 1.54 -7.85 -29.75
N GLN A 211 2.55 -7.18 -30.33
CA GLN A 211 3.96 -7.52 -30.09
C GLN A 211 4.38 -7.24 -28.64
N THR A 212 4.00 -6.08 -28.09
CA THR A 212 4.30 -5.72 -26.71
C THR A 212 3.50 -6.57 -25.72
N PHE A 213 2.24 -6.89 -26.01
CA PHE A 213 1.44 -7.84 -25.24
C PHE A 213 2.13 -9.21 -25.15
N LYS A 214 2.59 -9.79 -26.25
CA LYS A 214 3.32 -11.06 -26.23
C LYS A 214 4.55 -11.02 -25.33
N ARG A 215 5.27 -9.90 -25.31
CA ARG A 215 6.47 -9.71 -24.46
C ARG A 215 6.10 -9.54 -22.96
N ALA A 216 4.96 -8.91 -22.69
CA ALA A 216 4.45 -8.70 -21.33
C ALA A 216 3.57 -9.84 -20.83
N PHE A 217 3.17 -10.80 -21.69
CA PHE A 217 2.18 -11.83 -21.37
C PHE A 217 2.56 -12.67 -20.14
N LEU A 218 3.80 -13.16 -20.09
CA LEU A 218 4.25 -13.96 -18.95
C LEU A 218 4.24 -13.16 -17.63
N PRO A 219 4.79 -11.94 -17.54
CA PRO A 219 4.62 -11.12 -16.34
C PRO A 219 3.17 -10.87 -15.97
N LEU A 220 2.28 -10.62 -16.93
CA LEU A 220 0.86 -10.38 -16.69
C LEU A 220 0.11 -11.60 -16.12
N LEU A 221 0.67 -12.80 -16.21
CA LEU A 221 0.11 -13.98 -15.55
C LEU A 221 0.28 -13.94 -14.03
N THR A 222 1.24 -13.19 -13.50
CA THR A 222 1.49 -13.14 -12.04
C THR A 222 0.27 -12.70 -11.24
N PRO A 223 -0.39 -11.55 -11.52
CA PRO A 223 -1.61 -11.17 -10.81
C PRO A 223 -2.76 -12.15 -11.05
N ILE A 224 -2.81 -12.80 -12.22
CA ILE A 224 -3.83 -13.83 -12.52
C ILE A 224 -3.61 -15.08 -11.66
N ILE A 225 -2.37 -15.52 -11.50
CA ILE A 225 -2.02 -16.66 -10.63
C ILE A 225 -2.38 -16.34 -9.18
N LEU A 226 -2.04 -15.12 -8.72
CA LEU A 226 -2.28 -14.69 -7.35
C LEU A 226 -3.79 -14.57 -7.06
N VAL A 227 -4.45 -13.66 -7.76
CA VAL A 227 -5.88 -13.36 -7.50
C VAL A 227 -6.75 -14.52 -7.93
N GLY A 228 -6.50 -15.09 -9.11
CA GLY A 228 -7.26 -16.24 -9.63
C GLY A 228 -7.13 -17.47 -8.74
N GLY A 229 -5.91 -17.79 -8.29
CA GLY A 229 -5.68 -18.93 -7.39
C GLY A 229 -6.38 -18.79 -6.04
N MET A 230 -6.43 -17.58 -5.49
CA MET A 230 -7.13 -17.32 -4.21
C MET A 230 -8.66 -17.28 -4.38
N THR A 231 -9.18 -16.66 -5.44
CA THR A 231 -10.63 -16.56 -5.67
C THR A 231 -11.27 -17.90 -6.02
N THR A 232 -10.51 -18.79 -6.66
CA THR A 232 -10.95 -20.17 -6.94
C THR A 232 -10.77 -21.12 -5.75
N GLY A 233 -10.15 -20.66 -4.64
CA GLY A 233 -9.88 -21.48 -3.46
C GLY A 233 -8.74 -22.49 -3.62
N ILE A 234 -7.99 -22.44 -4.74
CA ILE A 234 -6.84 -23.34 -5.00
C ILE A 234 -5.67 -22.98 -4.07
N PHE A 235 -5.48 -21.68 -3.78
CA PHE A 235 -4.38 -21.19 -2.97
C PHE A 235 -4.89 -20.36 -1.78
N THR A 236 -4.28 -20.56 -0.64
CA THR A 236 -4.28 -19.58 0.46
C THR A 236 -3.43 -18.37 0.06
N PRO A 237 -3.55 -17.22 0.75
CA PRO A 237 -2.69 -16.04 0.48
C PRO A 237 -1.19 -16.35 0.55
N THR A 238 -0.78 -17.19 1.49
CA THR A 238 0.62 -17.61 1.65
C THR A 238 1.09 -18.49 0.50
N GLU A 239 0.31 -19.48 0.10
CA GLU A 239 0.63 -20.34 -1.04
C GLU A 239 0.66 -19.56 -2.34
N ALA A 240 -0.26 -18.63 -2.54
CA ALA A 240 -0.26 -17.72 -3.70
C ALA A 240 1.03 -16.88 -3.76
N ALA A 241 1.51 -16.36 -2.61
CA ALA A 241 2.75 -15.61 -2.53
C ALA A 241 3.98 -16.48 -2.87
N ILE A 242 4.02 -17.72 -2.37
CA ILE A 242 5.07 -18.70 -2.70
C ILE A 242 5.05 -19.03 -4.20
N ALA A 243 3.87 -19.29 -4.76
CA ALA A 243 3.71 -19.58 -6.19
C ALA A 243 4.18 -18.41 -7.06
N ALA A 244 3.83 -17.17 -6.71
CA ALA A 244 4.30 -15.96 -7.40
C ALA A 244 5.82 -15.80 -7.33
N THR A 245 6.42 -16.07 -6.16
CA THR A 245 7.88 -16.02 -5.98
C THR A 245 8.57 -17.08 -6.84
N ALA A 246 8.10 -18.32 -6.80
CA ALA A 246 8.62 -19.41 -7.62
C ALA A 246 8.49 -19.08 -9.12
N TYR A 247 7.36 -18.51 -9.53
CA TYR A 247 7.14 -18.05 -10.89
C TYR A 247 8.09 -16.92 -11.29
N ALA A 248 8.34 -15.94 -10.41
CA ALA A 248 9.30 -14.86 -10.66
C ALA A 248 10.73 -15.40 -10.85
N ILE A 249 11.15 -16.38 -10.05
CA ILE A 249 12.45 -17.06 -10.19
C ILE A 249 12.52 -17.80 -11.54
N LEU A 250 11.48 -18.54 -11.91
CA LEU A 250 11.39 -19.24 -13.17
C LEU A 250 11.53 -18.27 -14.36
N LEU A 251 10.76 -17.17 -14.34
CA LEU A 251 10.84 -16.13 -15.37
C LEU A 251 12.26 -15.54 -15.46
N GLY A 252 12.84 -15.16 -14.32
CA GLY A 252 14.13 -14.46 -14.28
C GLY A 252 15.31 -15.35 -14.65
N MET A 253 15.35 -16.60 -14.17
CA MET A 253 16.48 -17.50 -14.37
C MET A 253 16.36 -18.33 -15.66
N ALA A 254 15.22 -18.94 -15.91
CA ALA A 254 15.06 -19.90 -17.01
C ALA A 254 14.63 -19.21 -18.31
N ILE A 255 13.65 -18.32 -18.28
CA ILE A 255 13.04 -17.74 -19.49
C ILE A 255 13.80 -16.50 -19.94
N TYR A 256 13.96 -15.50 -19.08
CA TYR A 256 14.60 -14.23 -19.45
C TYR A 256 16.11 -14.24 -19.26
N ARG A 257 16.62 -15.13 -18.42
CA ARG A 257 18.05 -15.27 -18.12
C ARG A 257 18.71 -13.97 -17.65
N THR A 258 17.92 -13.12 -16.98
CA THR A 258 18.36 -11.82 -16.45
C THR A 258 18.75 -11.92 -14.98
N LEU A 259 18.26 -12.95 -14.26
CA LEU A 259 18.51 -13.15 -12.85
C LEU A 259 19.69 -14.10 -12.65
N SER A 260 20.82 -13.57 -12.15
CA SER A 260 21.95 -14.40 -11.73
C SER A 260 21.73 -14.96 -10.31
N PHE A 261 22.41 -16.07 -9.98
CA PHE A 261 22.35 -16.65 -8.63
C PHE A 261 22.83 -15.66 -7.56
N LYS A 262 23.85 -14.83 -7.87
CA LYS A 262 24.32 -13.77 -6.99
C LYS A 262 23.22 -12.73 -6.69
N ASN A 263 22.47 -12.33 -7.71
CA ASN A 263 21.36 -11.38 -7.55
C ASN A 263 20.20 -12.01 -6.78
N LEU A 264 19.93 -13.30 -6.98
CA LEU A 264 18.90 -14.02 -6.21
C LEU A 264 19.25 -14.02 -4.71
N ILE A 265 20.51 -14.35 -4.33
CA ILE A 265 20.95 -14.27 -2.94
C ILE A 265 20.82 -12.85 -2.40
N LYS A 266 21.25 -11.84 -3.17
CA LYS A 266 21.14 -10.43 -2.76
C LYS A 266 19.68 -10.05 -2.46
N VAL A 267 18.75 -10.33 -3.37
CA VAL A 267 17.32 -10.06 -3.19
C VAL A 267 16.74 -10.82 -2.01
N SER A 268 17.19 -12.09 -1.78
CA SER A 268 16.74 -12.87 -0.62
C SER A 268 17.21 -12.25 0.71
N MET A 269 18.43 -11.72 0.77
CA MET A 269 18.95 -11.04 1.97
C MET A 269 18.21 -9.73 2.24
N GLU A 270 17.99 -8.89 1.21
CA GLU A 270 17.21 -7.65 1.31
C GLU A 270 15.76 -7.93 1.74
N THR A 271 15.18 -9.03 1.23
CA THR A 271 13.86 -9.50 1.64
C THR A 271 13.81 -9.90 3.10
N ALA A 272 14.81 -10.67 3.57
CA ALA A 272 14.89 -11.11 4.95
C ALA A 272 15.03 -9.92 5.92
N GLU A 273 15.88 -8.94 5.58
CA GLU A 273 16.04 -7.70 6.35
C GLU A 273 14.74 -6.92 6.45
N THR A 274 14.07 -6.66 5.31
CA THR A 274 12.81 -5.94 5.26
C THR A 274 11.71 -6.68 6.04
N THR A 275 11.63 -8.00 5.89
CA THR A 275 10.67 -8.84 6.61
C THR A 275 10.89 -8.79 8.11
N ALA A 276 12.14 -8.87 8.57
CA ALA A 276 12.48 -8.80 9.99
C ALA A 276 12.03 -7.47 10.61
N LEU A 277 12.25 -6.35 9.91
CA LEU A 277 11.79 -5.03 10.36
C LEU A 277 10.26 -4.97 10.47
N ILE A 278 9.54 -5.49 9.48
CA ILE A 278 8.07 -5.52 9.48
C ILE A 278 7.54 -6.39 10.62
N LEU A 279 8.07 -7.61 10.76
CA LEU A 279 7.63 -8.53 11.82
C LEU A 279 7.94 -7.97 13.21
N LEU A 280 9.04 -7.24 13.39
CA LEU A 280 9.35 -6.58 14.66
C LEU A 280 8.32 -5.49 14.99
N ILE A 281 7.83 -4.74 13.99
CA ILE A 281 6.74 -3.76 14.19
C ILE A 281 5.46 -4.49 14.60
N VAL A 282 5.10 -5.58 13.90
CA VAL A 282 3.91 -6.38 14.22
C VAL A 282 4.00 -6.96 15.63
N ALA A 283 5.17 -7.48 16.03
CA ALA A 283 5.41 -7.99 17.37
C ALA A 283 5.18 -6.90 18.45
N GLY A 284 5.80 -5.74 18.29
CA GLY A 284 5.62 -4.60 19.20
C GLY A 284 4.17 -4.11 19.24
N ALA A 285 3.51 -4.09 18.10
CA ALA A 285 2.10 -3.68 18.02
C ALA A 285 1.15 -4.70 18.66
N SER A 286 1.47 -5.99 18.66
CA SER A 286 0.65 -7.04 19.29
C SER A 286 0.55 -6.83 20.79
N ILE A 287 1.65 -6.59 21.49
CA ILE A 287 1.62 -6.28 22.92
C ILE A 287 0.96 -4.92 23.18
N PHE A 288 1.26 -3.90 22.41
CA PHE A 288 0.67 -2.58 22.54
C PHE A 288 -0.86 -2.63 22.38
N GLY A 289 -1.36 -3.29 21.33
CA GLY A 289 -2.79 -3.50 21.08
C GLY A 289 -3.50 -4.26 22.19
N TYR A 290 -2.83 -5.30 22.75
CA TYR A 290 -3.33 -6.01 23.93
C TYR A 290 -3.52 -5.07 25.13
N LEU A 291 -2.53 -4.22 25.41
CA LEU A 291 -2.62 -3.26 26.53
C LEU A 291 -3.65 -2.15 26.27
N ILE A 292 -3.77 -1.67 25.03
CA ILE A 292 -4.82 -0.72 24.62
C ILE A 292 -6.21 -1.28 24.90
N THR A 293 -6.43 -2.55 24.60
CA THR A 293 -7.71 -3.23 24.86
C THR A 293 -7.93 -3.42 26.36
N LEU A 294 -6.91 -3.87 27.08
CA LEU A 294 -6.96 -4.09 28.54
C LEU A 294 -7.28 -2.79 29.30
N THR A 295 -6.71 -1.67 28.88
CA THR A 295 -6.88 -0.35 29.49
C THR A 295 -8.16 0.36 29.06
N LYS A 296 -9.01 -0.28 28.24
CA LYS A 296 -10.27 0.27 27.71
C LYS A 296 -10.10 1.60 26.96
N VAL A 297 -8.91 1.87 26.41
CA VAL A 297 -8.65 3.05 25.57
C VAL A 297 -9.61 3.07 24.39
N THR A 298 -9.83 1.92 23.77
CA THR A 298 -10.74 1.74 22.64
C THR A 298 -12.18 2.16 23.00
N ASP A 299 -12.66 1.77 24.16
CA ASP A 299 -14.01 2.15 24.63
C ASP A 299 -14.10 3.66 24.86
N ASN A 300 -13.07 4.25 25.47
CA ASN A 300 -13.02 5.69 25.71
C ASN A 300 -12.97 6.50 24.41
N VAL A 301 -12.15 6.08 23.43
CA VAL A 301 -12.09 6.70 22.10
C VAL A 301 -13.44 6.57 21.39
N SER A 302 -14.04 5.38 21.41
CA SER A 302 -15.37 5.15 20.84
C SER A 302 -16.43 6.03 21.50
N ALA A 303 -16.45 6.10 22.83
CA ALA A 303 -17.39 6.96 23.57
C ALA A 303 -17.21 8.45 23.25
N LEU A 304 -15.95 8.91 23.13
CA LEU A 304 -15.64 10.28 22.75
C LEU A 304 -16.17 10.60 21.35
N VAL A 305 -15.92 9.75 20.36
CA VAL A 305 -16.39 9.96 18.98
C VAL A 305 -17.92 9.92 18.93
N LEU A 306 -18.55 8.95 19.61
CA LEU A 306 -20.01 8.83 19.66
C LEU A 306 -20.68 9.96 20.46
N SER A 307 -19.97 10.65 21.35
CA SER A 307 -20.47 11.87 22.02
C SER A 307 -20.53 13.07 21.08
N ILE A 308 -19.68 13.12 20.05
CA ILE A 308 -19.66 14.17 19.01
C ILE A 308 -20.78 13.92 18.00
N THR A 309 -20.90 12.68 17.53
CA THR A 309 -21.92 12.30 16.56
C THR A 309 -22.21 10.80 16.58
N THR A 310 -23.46 10.43 16.35
CA THR A 310 -23.89 9.04 16.17
C THR A 310 -24.11 8.67 14.71
N THR A 311 -23.96 9.64 13.79
CA THR A 311 -24.26 9.46 12.38
C THR A 311 -23.08 8.76 11.67
N PRO A 312 -23.26 7.56 11.08
CA PRO A 312 -22.16 6.78 10.51
C PRO A 312 -21.29 7.52 9.49
N TRP A 313 -21.89 8.28 8.58
CA TRP A 313 -21.15 9.02 7.55
C TRP A 313 -20.24 10.09 8.14
N MET A 314 -20.67 10.75 9.25
CA MET A 314 -19.86 11.76 9.93
C MET A 314 -18.71 11.12 10.71
N ILE A 315 -18.95 9.96 11.33
CA ILE A 315 -17.90 9.18 12.00
C ILE A 315 -16.84 8.76 10.97
N LEU A 316 -17.24 8.26 9.81
CA LEU A 316 -16.31 7.91 8.72
C LEU A 316 -15.53 9.13 8.23
N LEU A 317 -16.14 10.32 8.16
CA LEU A 317 -15.43 11.55 7.80
C LEU A 317 -14.36 11.90 8.83
N LEU A 318 -14.70 11.86 10.13
CA LEU A 318 -13.75 12.12 11.22
C LEU A 318 -12.59 11.12 11.21
N VAL A 319 -12.90 9.84 10.99
CA VAL A 319 -11.88 8.79 10.88
C VAL A 319 -10.99 8.99 9.65
N ASN A 320 -11.56 9.38 8.50
CA ASN A 320 -10.76 9.70 7.31
C ASN A 320 -9.77 10.86 7.58
N ILE A 321 -10.26 11.96 8.17
CA ILE A 321 -9.39 13.10 8.53
C ILE A 321 -8.29 12.66 9.49
N PHE A 322 -8.64 11.90 10.51
CA PHE A 322 -7.67 11.36 11.48
C PHE A 322 -6.62 10.46 10.79
N LEU A 323 -7.04 9.53 9.94
CA LEU A 323 -6.15 8.62 9.20
C LEU A 323 -5.25 9.37 8.22
N LEU A 324 -5.75 10.40 7.53
CA LEU A 324 -4.93 11.27 6.68
C LEU A 324 -3.83 11.96 7.49
N ILE A 325 -4.16 12.51 8.66
CA ILE A 325 -3.20 13.16 9.55
C ILE A 325 -2.14 12.13 10.00
N VAL A 326 -2.56 10.98 10.51
CA VAL A 326 -1.61 9.94 10.97
C VAL A 326 -0.73 9.44 9.82
N GLY A 327 -1.29 9.26 8.63
CA GLY A 327 -0.55 8.83 7.44
C GLY A 327 0.55 9.78 7.00
N CYS A 328 0.45 11.09 7.35
CA CYS A 328 1.52 12.06 7.09
C CYS A 328 2.78 11.83 7.94
N PHE A 329 2.64 11.24 9.13
CA PHE A 329 3.72 11.09 10.11
C PHE A 329 4.26 9.68 10.21
N MET A 330 3.44 8.67 9.92
CA MET A 330 3.75 7.27 10.19
C MET A 330 3.82 6.44 8.92
N HIS A 331 4.72 5.47 8.93
CA HIS A 331 4.74 4.43 7.90
C HIS A 331 3.45 3.60 7.97
N THR A 332 2.89 3.24 6.82
CA THR A 332 1.60 2.54 6.68
C THR A 332 1.46 1.31 7.55
N ILE A 333 2.49 0.46 7.60
CA ILE A 333 2.46 -0.77 8.39
C ILE A 333 2.31 -0.47 9.88
N ALA A 334 3.10 0.48 10.39
CA ALA A 334 3.02 0.91 11.77
C ALA A 334 1.65 1.53 12.11
N ALA A 335 1.12 2.37 11.22
CA ALA A 335 -0.20 2.96 11.40
C ALA A 335 -1.31 1.90 11.45
N ILE A 336 -1.31 0.92 10.54
CA ILE A 336 -2.28 -0.20 10.54
C ILE A 336 -2.21 -0.96 11.85
N THR A 337 -1.00 -1.39 12.26
CA THR A 337 -0.84 -2.24 13.45
C THR A 337 -1.25 -1.56 14.75
N ILE A 338 -1.12 -0.24 14.83
CA ILE A 338 -1.53 0.55 16.00
C ILE A 338 -3.01 0.88 15.97
N LEU A 339 -3.53 1.27 14.81
CA LEU A 339 -4.87 1.85 14.72
C LEU A 339 -5.98 0.82 14.52
N VAL A 340 -5.70 -0.35 13.96
CA VAL A 340 -6.73 -1.39 13.82
C VAL A 340 -7.34 -1.78 15.16
N PRO A 341 -6.58 -2.11 16.21
CA PRO A 341 -7.17 -2.43 17.52
C PRO A 341 -7.98 -1.28 18.15
N VAL A 342 -7.67 -0.04 17.77
CA VAL A 342 -8.34 1.15 18.31
C VAL A 342 -9.62 1.48 17.55
N LEU A 343 -9.57 1.44 16.22
CA LEU A 343 -10.66 1.92 15.36
C LEU A 343 -11.66 0.84 14.96
N LEU A 344 -11.22 -0.43 14.85
CA LEU A 344 -12.10 -1.52 14.42
C LEU A 344 -13.33 -1.69 15.32
N PRO A 345 -13.23 -1.66 16.68
CA PRO A 345 -14.41 -1.72 17.55
C PRO A 345 -15.37 -0.53 17.41
N LEU A 346 -14.88 0.63 16.98
CA LEU A 346 -15.74 1.77 16.63
C LEU A 346 -16.51 1.49 15.34
N MET A 347 -15.84 0.87 14.35
CA MET A 347 -16.48 0.49 13.08
C MET A 347 -17.56 -0.56 13.27
N ASP A 348 -17.33 -1.53 14.17
CA ASP A 348 -18.33 -2.55 14.53
C ASP A 348 -19.59 -1.90 15.12
N LYS A 349 -19.45 -0.86 15.97
CA LYS A 349 -20.58 -0.13 16.57
C LYS A 349 -21.44 0.62 15.54
N ILE A 350 -20.88 1.01 14.40
CA ILE A 350 -21.60 1.67 13.30
C ILE A 350 -21.88 0.74 12.11
N HIS A 351 -21.68 -0.58 12.32
CA HIS A 351 -21.96 -1.64 11.34
C HIS A 351 -21.20 -1.49 10.01
N VAL A 352 -19.97 -1.02 10.05
CA VAL A 352 -19.07 -0.97 8.89
C VAL A 352 -18.32 -2.30 8.79
N ASP A 353 -18.43 -2.95 7.62
CA ASP A 353 -17.74 -4.22 7.35
C ASP A 353 -16.20 -4.07 7.51
N PRO A 354 -15.52 -4.99 8.21
CA PRO A 354 -14.07 -4.94 8.41
C PRO A 354 -13.26 -4.89 7.10
N VAL A 355 -13.72 -5.57 6.03
CA VAL A 355 -13.06 -5.54 4.72
C VAL A 355 -13.20 -4.15 4.10
N HIS A 356 -14.38 -3.55 4.14
CA HIS A 356 -14.62 -2.20 3.66
C HIS A 356 -13.76 -1.18 4.43
N PHE A 357 -13.71 -1.28 5.76
CA PHE A 357 -12.86 -0.41 6.59
C PHE A 357 -11.37 -0.58 6.27
N GLY A 358 -10.92 -1.79 5.94
CA GLY A 358 -9.56 -2.06 5.50
C GLY A 358 -9.17 -1.25 4.26
N LEU A 359 -10.07 -1.17 3.27
CA LEU A 359 -9.87 -0.35 2.07
C LEU A 359 -9.78 1.13 2.42
N ILE A 360 -10.70 1.63 3.25
CA ILE A 360 -10.71 3.03 3.71
C ILE A 360 -9.39 3.35 4.41
N MET A 361 -8.97 2.51 5.36
CA MET A 361 -7.74 2.73 6.12
C MET A 361 -6.50 2.73 5.23
N VAL A 362 -6.32 1.70 4.41
CA VAL A 362 -5.13 1.59 3.55
C VAL A 362 -5.07 2.74 2.56
N LEU A 363 -6.18 3.10 1.92
CA LEU A 363 -6.21 4.21 0.95
C LEU A 363 -5.85 5.55 1.61
N ASN A 364 -6.38 5.84 2.82
CA ASN A 364 -6.00 7.03 3.58
C ASN A 364 -4.49 7.07 3.84
N LEU A 365 -3.93 5.96 4.31
CA LEU A 365 -2.50 5.88 4.63
C LEU A 365 -1.63 5.99 3.37
N MET A 366 -2.10 5.50 2.21
CA MET A 366 -1.42 5.69 0.93
C MET A 366 -1.38 7.17 0.52
N ILE A 367 -2.48 7.90 0.69
CA ILE A 367 -2.52 9.34 0.45
C ILE A 367 -1.55 10.06 1.40
N GLY A 368 -1.47 9.63 2.65
CA GLY A 368 -0.52 10.14 3.64
C GLY A 368 0.94 10.04 3.19
N LEU A 369 1.32 9.00 2.44
CA LEU A 369 2.68 8.86 1.89
C LEU A 369 3.08 9.97 0.90
N LEU A 370 2.11 10.72 0.37
CA LEU A 370 2.31 11.87 -0.52
C LEU A 370 2.11 13.21 0.19
N THR A 371 1.92 13.20 1.51
CA THR A 371 1.57 14.41 2.26
C THR A 371 2.65 14.72 3.30
N PRO A 372 3.15 15.97 3.37
CA PRO A 372 4.12 16.34 4.39
C PRO A 372 3.51 16.24 5.81
N PRO A 373 4.32 16.12 6.88
CA PRO A 373 5.75 16.41 6.95
C PRO A 373 6.69 15.27 6.54
N VAL A 374 6.28 14.00 6.66
CA VAL A 374 7.19 12.89 6.32
C VAL A 374 7.02 12.48 4.86
N GLY A 375 5.86 11.94 4.47
CA GLY A 375 5.57 11.59 3.08
C GLY A 375 6.64 10.74 2.40
N MET A 376 6.79 9.47 2.78
CA MET A 376 7.93 8.63 2.34
C MET A 376 8.11 8.57 0.83
N VAL A 377 7.02 8.56 0.06
CA VAL A 377 7.08 8.54 -1.41
C VAL A 377 7.64 9.85 -1.95
N LEU A 378 7.41 11.00 -1.26
CA LEU A 378 7.98 12.28 -1.66
C LEU A 378 9.52 12.27 -1.62
N TYR A 379 10.14 11.63 -0.62
CA TYR A 379 11.60 11.49 -0.55
C TYR A 379 12.15 10.65 -1.70
N ILE A 380 11.47 9.56 -2.06
CA ILE A 380 11.86 8.70 -3.17
C ILE A 380 11.78 9.48 -4.48
N LEU A 381 10.68 10.18 -4.71
CA LEU A 381 10.47 10.98 -5.92
C LEU A 381 11.46 12.13 -6.01
N ALA A 382 11.77 12.82 -4.90
CA ALA A 382 12.79 13.87 -4.86
C ALA A 382 14.16 13.32 -5.29
N ARG A 383 14.53 12.14 -4.77
CA ARG A 383 15.78 11.45 -5.13
C ARG A 383 15.81 11.02 -6.60
N VAL A 384 14.73 10.43 -7.11
CA VAL A 384 14.64 9.92 -8.49
C VAL A 384 14.63 11.07 -9.51
N SER A 385 13.88 12.14 -9.20
CA SER A 385 13.73 13.28 -10.12
C SER A 385 14.85 14.31 -10.05
N GLY A 386 15.60 14.33 -8.94
CA GLY A 386 16.67 15.30 -8.66
C GLY A 386 16.17 16.70 -8.31
N ILE A 387 14.90 16.86 -7.88
CA ILE A 387 14.34 18.13 -7.40
C ILE A 387 14.22 18.14 -5.88
N SER A 388 14.06 19.34 -5.28
CA SER A 388 13.93 19.46 -3.82
C SER A 388 12.66 18.82 -3.28
N PHE A 389 12.65 18.45 -2.00
CA PHE A 389 11.48 17.89 -1.33
C PHE A 389 10.26 18.82 -1.40
N GLU A 390 10.45 20.13 -1.19
CA GLU A 390 9.39 21.12 -1.24
C GLU A 390 8.77 21.23 -2.64
N ARG A 391 9.60 21.16 -3.69
CA ARG A 391 9.13 21.18 -5.08
C ARG A 391 8.39 19.89 -5.42
N THR A 392 8.90 18.74 -4.95
CA THR A 392 8.23 17.44 -5.09
C THR A 392 6.85 17.47 -4.44
N THR A 393 6.76 18.00 -3.21
CA THR A 393 5.49 18.17 -2.50
C THR A 393 4.51 19.02 -3.30
N LYS A 394 4.93 20.20 -3.75
CA LYS A 394 4.09 21.10 -4.56
C LYS A 394 3.63 20.44 -5.87
N ALA A 395 4.47 19.62 -6.48
CA ALA A 395 4.16 18.87 -7.69
C ALA A 395 3.07 17.79 -7.45
N CYS A 396 3.07 17.15 -6.28
CA CYS A 396 2.09 16.13 -5.91
C CYS A 396 0.74 16.70 -5.46
N LEU A 397 0.70 17.94 -4.91
CA LEU A 397 -0.54 18.53 -4.37
C LEU A 397 -1.75 18.49 -5.31
N PRO A 398 -1.67 18.86 -6.61
CA PRO A 398 -2.81 18.79 -7.51
C PRO A 398 -3.33 17.37 -7.69
N PHE A 399 -2.44 16.36 -7.63
CA PHE A 399 -2.79 14.95 -7.81
C PHE A 399 -3.39 14.32 -6.55
N LEU A 400 -3.40 15.01 -5.41
CA LEU A 400 -4.20 14.60 -4.25
C LEU A 400 -5.69 14.72 -4.52
N ILE A 401 -6.13 15.61 -5.42
CA ILE A 401 -7.56 15.80 -5.74
C ILE A 401 -8.18 14.49 -6.25
N PRO A 402 -7.69 13.83 -7.32
CA PRO A 402 -8.26 12.58 -7.79
C PRO A 402 -8.18 11.45 -6.74
N LEU A 403 -7.15 11.44 -5.89
CA LEU A 403 -7.02 10.47 -4.81
C LEU A 403 -8.06 10.70 -3.70
N LEU A 404 -8.32 11.94 -3.30
CA LEU A 404 -9.36 12.30 -2.33
C LEU A 404 -10.76 12.02 -2.87
N VAL A 405 -10.99 12.26 -4.17
CA VAL A 405 -12.26 11.85 -4.83
C VAL A 405 -12.44 10.33 -4.76
N SER A 406 -11.38 9.57 -5.05
CA SER A 406 -11.41 8.11 -4.94
C SER A 406 -11.65 7.66 -3.49
N LEU A 407 -11.02 8.31 -2.51
CA LEU A 407 -11.25 8.04 -1.10
C LEU A 407 -12.71 8.29 -0.69
N ALA A 408 -13.30 9.39 -1.15
CA ALA A 408 -14.71 9.68 -0.89
C ALA A 408 -15.63 8.61 -1.50
N LEU A 409 -15.38 8.19 -2.74
CA LEU A 409 -16.11 7.10 -3.38
C LEU A 409 -15.99 5.78 -2.64
N VAL A 410 -14.76 5.40 -2.25
CA VAL A 410 -14.49 4.18 -1.48
C VAL A 410 -15.19 4.24 -0.11
N THR A 411 -15.16 5.38 0.57
CA THR A 411 -15.75 5.53 1.90
C THR A 411 -17.27 5.46 1.88
N TYR A 412 -17.91 6.17 0.93
CA TYR A 412 -19.36 6.37 0.95
C TYR A 412 -20.14 5.49 -0.03
N TRP A 413 -19.45 4.62 -0.77
CA TRP A 413 -20.09 3.65 -1.66
C TRP A 413 -19.65 2.20 -1.36
N PRO A 414 -20.10 1.62 -0.23
CA PRO A 414 -19.71 0.26 0.19
C PRO A 414 -20.02 -0.80 -0.86
N ALA A 415 -21.13 -0.67 -1.60
CA ALA A 415 -21.51 -1.63 -2.63
C ALA A 415 -20.47 -1.76 -3.75
N MET A 416 -19.76 -0.67 -4.10
CA MET A 416 -18.66 -0.70 -5.08
C MET A 416 -17.48 -1.52 -4.54
N VAL A 417 -17.11 -1.32 -3.29
CA VAL A 417 -15.98 -2.01 -2.64
C VAL A 417 -16.28 -3.49 -2.43
N MET A 418 -17.49 -3.80 -1.93
CA MET A 418 -17.89 -5.15 -1.55
C MET A 418 -18.43 -5.97 -2.73
N PHE A 419 -18.49 -5.43 -3.95
CA PHE A 419 -19.05 -6.11 -5.12
C PHE A 419 -18.31 -7.43 -5.42
N LEU A 420 -16.99 -7.37 -5.61
CA LEU A 420 -16.18 -8.56 -5.91
C LEU A 420 -16.05 -9.52 -4.71
N PRO A 421 -15.81 -9.05 -3.47
CA PRO A 421 -15.87 -9.92 -2.30
C PRO A 421 -17.15 -10.72 -2.20
N ASN A 422 -18.30 -10.09 -2.37
CA ASN A 422 -19.61 -10.75 -2.29
C ASN A 422 -19.87 -11.70 -3.48
N LEU A 423 -19.23 -11.44 -4.63
CA LEU A 423 -19.34 -12.31 -5.81
C LEU A 423 -18.52 -13.60 -5.66
N PHE A 424 -17.27 -13.49 -5.15
CA PHE A 424 -16.31 -14.62 -5.13
C PHE A 424 -16.28 -15.37 -3.79
N TYR A 425 -16.64 -14.73 -2.69
CA TYR A 425 -16.54 -15.30 -1.34
C TYR A 425 -17.91 -15.29 -0.65
N LYS A 426 -18.83 -16.06 -1.18
CA LYS A 426 -20.17 -16.28 -0.62
C LYS A 426 -20.12 -16.99 0.73
#